data_35db8c3a5d70e1d21b5fdf50aa249f60
#
_entry.id   35db8c3a5d70e1d21b5fdf50aa249f60
#
_cell.length_a   1.000
_cell.length_b   1.000
_cell.length_c   1.000
_cell.angle_alpha   90.00
_cell.angle_beta   90.00
_cell.angle_gamma   90.00
#
_symmetry.space_group_name_H-M   'P 1'
#
loop_
_entity.id
_entity.type
_entity.pdbx_description
1 polymer ?
#
loop_
_entity_poly.entity_id
_entity_poly.type
_entity_poly.pdbx_seq_one_letter_code
_entity_poly.pdbx_strand_id
1 'polypeptide(L)'
;MRLKTLATTSALALLMSGGLAFAGMEEAKQFLDAEIGDLSTLDRAGQEAEMQWFIDAAKPFEGMDIKVVSETITTHEYESKVLAPAFTAITGIKVTHDLIGEGDVVEKLQTQMQSGENIYDAYVNDSDLIGTHWRYQQARSLTDWMANEGKDVTNPNLDLQDFIGLKFTTAPDGDLYQLPDQQFANLYWFRYDWFNDEKNKADFKAKYGYDLGVPVNWSAYEDIAEFFTGREIEGKKVYGHMDYGKKDPSLGWRFTDAWLSMAGNGDKGLPNGLPVDEWGIKVDENSRPVGSCVARGGDTNGPAAVYAIQKYLDWLKAYAPAAAQGMTFSESGPVPAQGEIAQQMFMYTAFTADMVKEGLPVVNEDGTPKWRFAPSPHGVYWKDGMKLGYQDVGSWTLMKSTPEDRAKAAWLYAQFVTSKTVDVKKSHVGLTLIRESTIQHPSFTERAPKLGGLIEFYRSPARVQWSPTGTNVPDYPKLAQLWWQAIGEASSGAATAQEAMDSLCAEQERVLERLERAGVQGDIGPKMAEETSLEEQNAAAVAAGNLAPQLKIENEKEQPQTVNYDELVKSWTEAQPAAASGGDAGTEAQPATATPEEGSAN
;
A
#
# COMPACT_ATOMS: atom_id res chain seq x y z
N MET A 1 -47.38 -19.30 -7.08
CA MET A 1 -46.19 -20.10 -7.36
C MET A 1 -45.13 -19.65 -6.36
N ARG A 2 -44.73 -20.50 -5.45
CA ARG A 2 -43.92 -20.11 -4.26
C ARG A 2 -42.45 -20.03 -4.65
N LEU A 3 -41.83 -18.84 -4.51
CA LEU A 3 -40.38 -18.66 -4.53
C LEU A 3 -39.78 -19.37 -3.31
N LYS A 4 -38.86 -20.26 -3.57
CA LYS A 4 -37.96 -20.80 -2.55
C LYS A 4 -36.72 -19.92 -2.50
N THR A 5 -36.64 -19.10 -1.48
CA THR A 5 -35.42 -18.38 -1.09
C THR A 5 -34.49 -19.41 -0.45
N LEU A 6 -33.38 -19.73 -1.10
CA LEU A 6 -32.28 -20.43 -0.45
C LEU A 6 -31.42 -19.37 0.28
N ALA A 7 -31.62 -19.30 1.58
CA ALA A 7 -30.70 -18.64 2.49
C ALA A 7 -29.58 -19.63 2.81
N THR A 8 -28.39 -19.43 2.25
CA THR A 8 -27.16 -20.05 2.75
C THR A 8 -26.69 -19.25 3.97
N THR A 9 -27.30 -19.54 5.11
CA THR A 9 -26.75 -19.12 6.41
C THR A 9 -25.60 -20.05 6.75
N SER A 10 -24.40 -19.50 6.80
CA SER A 10 -23.18 -20.15 7.27
C SER A 10 -23.39 -20.75 8.66
N ALA A 11 -23.21 -22.05 8.77
CA ALA A 11 -23.39 -22.82 9.99
C ALA A 11 -22.14 -22.72 10.89
N LEU A 12 -21.79 -21.53 11.36
CA LEU A 12 -20.73 -21.34 12.37
C LEU A 12 -21.27 -21.05 13.78
N ALA A 13 -22.54 -21.35 14.03
CA ALA A 13 -23.23 -21.07 15.32
C ALA A 13 -23.37 -22.30 16.22
N LEU A 14 -22.55 -23.35 16.09
CA LEU A 14 -22.74 -24.58 16.85
C LEU A 14 -21.53 -25.07 17.67
N LEU A 15 -20.69 -24.17 18.19
CA LEU A 15 -19.62 -24.56 19.12
C LEU A 15 -19.70 -23.84 20.47
N MET A 16 -20.91 -23.62 20.98
CA MET A 16 -21.16 -23.25 22.38
C MET A 16 -21.91 -24.34 23.12
N SER A 17 -21.39 -25.56 23.16
CA SER A 17 -21.77 -26.55 24.16
C SER A 17 -20.60 -26.77 25.10
N GLY A 18 -20.75 -26.32 26.36
CA GLY A 18 -19.74 -26.33 27.40
C GLY A 18 -19.14 -27.70 27.71
N GLY A 19 -18.09 -28.02 27.03
CA GLY A 19 -17.04 -28.94 27.43
C GLY A 19 -15.75 -28.19 27.32
N LEU A 20 -14.79 -28.42 28.17
CA LEU A 20 -13.40 -28.00 27.98
C LEU A 20 -12.91 -28.67 26.69
N ALA A 21 -13.08 -27.98 25.54
CA ALA A 21 -12.45 -28.40 24.30
C ALA A 21 -10.95 -28.18 24.51
N PHE A 22 -10.19 -29.25 24.54
CA PHE A 22 -8.73 -29.18 24.53
C PHE A 22 -8.33 -28.66 23.16
N ALA A 23 -7.58 -27.58 23.10
CA ALA A 23 -6.95 -27.10 21.87
C ALA A 23 -6.11 -28.23 21.23
N GLY A 24 -6.12 -28.33 19.91
CA GLY A 24 -5.31 -29.36 19.28
C GLY A 24 -5.66 -29.69 17.83
N MET A 25 -5.20 -30.88 17.41
CA MET A 25 -5.27 -31.32 16.01
C MET A 25 -6.70 -31.61 15.53
N GLU A 26 -7.63 -31.93 16.42
CA GLU A 26 -9.04 -32.15 16.02
C GLU A 26 -9.69 -30.84 15.56
N GLU A 27 -9.47 -29.76 16.30
CA GLU A 27 -9.91 -28.41 15.95
C GLU A 27 -9.21 -27.92 14.67
N ALA A 28 -7.92 -28.24 14.53
CA ALA A 28 -7.17 -27.91 13.31
C ALA A 28 -7.78 -28.62 12.09
N LYS A 29 -8.10 -29.91 12.17
CA LYS A 29 -8.73 -30.66 11.08
C LYS A 29 -10.10 -30.11 10.73
N GLN A 30 -10.92 -29.76 11.71
CA GLN A 30 -12.22 -29.13 11.49
C GLN A 30 -12.08 -27.79 10.75
N PHE A 31 -11.12 -26.94 11.16
CA PHE A 31 -10.81 -25.70 10.47
C PHE A 31 -10.35 -25.93 9.03
N LEU A 32 -9.42 -26.86 8.82
CA LEU A 32 -8.91 -27.19 7.49
C LEU A 32 -10.02 -27.72 6.57
N ASP A 33 -10.94 -28.55 7.08
CA ASP A 33 -12.03 -29.11 6.30
C ASP A 33 -13.12 -28.10 5.98
N ALA A 34 -13.46 -27.25 6.93
CA ALA A 34 -14.57 -26.31 6.80
C ALA A 34 -14.19 -25.01 6.09
N GLU A 35 -12.97 -24.54 6.27
CA GLU A 35 -12.57 -23.19 5.84
C GLU A 35 -11.50 -23.17 4.74
N ILE A 36 -10.53 -24.06 4.80
CA ILE A 36 -9.37 -24.02 3.89
C ILE A 36 -9.57 -24.92 2.65
N GLY A 37 -9.79 -26.21 2.84
CA GLY A 37 -9.91 -27.18 1.75
C GLY A 37 -8.67 -27.16 0.82
N ASP A 38 -8.94 -26.99 -0.47
CA ASP A 38 -7.91 -26.91 -1.51
C ASP A 38 -7.37 -25.48 -1.73
N LEU A 39 -7.84 -24.47 -0.95
CA LEU A 39 -7.38 -23.08 -1.03
C LEU A 39 -6.13 -22.84 -0.17
N SER A 40 -5.08 -23.54 -0.50
CA SER A 40 -3.77 -23.50 0.16
C SER A 40 -2.67 -23.82 -0.85
N THR A 41 -1.47 -23.29 -0.62
CA THR A 41 -0.28 -23.68 -1.39
C THR A 41 0.32 -25.01 -0.90
N LEU A 42 -0.16 -25.53 0.23
CA LEU A 42 0.23 -26.82 0.78
C LEU A 42 -0.84 -27.88 0.49
N ASP A 43 -0.39 -29.11 0.24
CA ASP A 43 -1.30 -30.24 0.27
C ASP A 43 -1.81 -30.54 1.69
N ARG A 44 -2.80 -31.41 1.82
CA ARG A 44 -3.41 -31.72 3.11
C ARG A 44 -2.40 -32.17 4.18
N ALA A 45 -1.41 -32.96 3.80
CA ALA A 45 -0.39 -33.42 4.74
C ALA A 45 0.50 -32.26 5.21
N GLY A 46 0.84 -31.35 4.29
CA GLY A 46 1.57 -30.12 4.60
C GLY A 46 0.76 -29.16 5.50
N GLN A 47 -0.55 -29.00 5.23
CA GLN A 47 -1.46 -28.21 6.07
C GLN A 47 -1.52 -28.78 7.50
N GLU A 48 -1.72 -30.09 7.65
CA GLU A 48 -1.74 -30.74 8.98
C GLU A 48 -0.40 -30.64 9.71
N ALA A 49 0.71 -30.75 8.99
CA ALA A 49 2.05 -30.60 9.58
C ALA A 49 2.30 -29.16 10.06
N GLU A 50 1.86 -28.15 9.31
CA GLU A 50 1.97 -26.74 9.72
C GLU A 50 1.08 -26.45 10.93
N MET A 51 -0.15 -26.95 10.96
CA MET A 51 -1.03 -26.82 12.13
C MET A 51 -0.45 -27.52 13.38
N GLN A 52 0.14 -28.71 13.21
CA GLN A 52 0.81 -29.40 14.33
C GLN A 52 1.98 -28.57 14.88
N TRP A 53 2.74 -27.93 14.00
CA TRP A 53 3.82 -27.03 14.43
C TRP A 53 3.27 -25.87 15.28
N PHE A 54 2.17 -25.21 14.85
CA PHE A 54 1.55 -24.13 15.64
C PHE A 54 1.06 -24.63 17.00
N ILE A 55 0.46 -25.82 17.06
CA ILE A 55 0.01 -26.44 18.32
C ILE A 55 1.21 -26.65 19.26
N ASP A 56 2.30 -27.21 18.74
CA ASP A 56 3.48 -27.52 19.56
C ASP A 56 4.19 -26.25 20.04
N ALA A 57 4.36 -25.25 19.17
CA ALA A 57 4.99 -23.99 19.50
C ALA A 57 4.15 -23.14 20.48
N ALA A 58 2.83 -23.29 20.46
CA ALA A 58 1.91 -22.54 21.32
C ALA A 58 1.78 -23.11 22.75
N LYS A 59 2.21 -24.36 23.01
CA LYS A 59 2.07 -25.02 24.33
C LYS A 59 2.50 -24.18 25.52
N PRO A 60 3.65 -23.45 25.49
CA PRO A 60 4.06 -22.62 26.62
C PRO A 60 3.13 -21.45 26.93
N PHE A 61 2.27 -21.09 25.98
CA PHE A 61 1.40 -19.92 26.04
C PHE A 61 -0.09 -20.27 26.12
N GLU A 62 -0.43 -21.54 26.24
CA GLU A 62 -1.83 -22.02 26.36
C GLU A 62 -2.57 -21.29 27.50
N GLY A 63 -3.75 -20.76 27.20
CA GLY A 63 -4.55 -19.97 28.14
C GLY A 63 -4.18 -18.49 28.23
N MET A 64 -3.10 -18.05 27.57
CA MET A 64 -2.73 -16.64 27.50
C MET A 64 -3.77 -15.85 26.68
N ASP A 65 -4.13 -14.66 27.15
CA ASP A 65 -4.95 -13.70 26.42
C ASP A 65 -4.06 -12.66 25.76
N ILE A 66 -4.05 -12.57 24.42
CA ILE A 66 -3.35 -11.53 23.68
C ILE A 66 -4.33 -10.59 23.00
N LYS A 67 -3.89 -9.36 22.79
CA LYS A 67 -4.67 -8.32 22.15
C LYS A 67 -3.88 -7.70 20.99
N VAL A 68 -4.42 -7.79 19.78
CA VAL A 68 -3.82 -7.23 18.57
C VAL A 68 -4.78 -6.26 17.89
N VAL A 69 -4.29 -5.42 17.01
CA VAL A 69 -5.09 -4.38 16.35
C VAL A 69 -4.69 -4.19 14.89
N SER A 70 -5.69 -3.89 14.07
CA SER A 70 -5.54 -3.49 12.67
C SER A 70 -6.63 -2.49 12.26
N GLU A 71 -6.48 -1.92 11.08
CA GLU A 71 -7.55 -1.16 10.45
C GLU A 71 -8.74 -2.04 10.04
N THR A 72 -9.88 -1.41 9.74
CA THR A 72 -11.11 -2.10 9.36
C THR A 72 -11.20 -2.23 7.83
N ILE A 73 -10.73 -3.34 7.29
CA ILE A 73 -10.90 -3.75 5.89
C ILE A 73 -11.33 -5.21 5.82
N THR A 74 -11.77 -5.66 4.64
CA THR A 74 -12.30 -7.03 4.44
C THR A 74 -11.29 -8.12 4.87
N THR A 75 -9.99 -7.95 4.60
CA THR A 75 -8.93 -8.88 5.03
C THR A 75 -8.92 -9.03 6.55
N HIS A 76 -8.82 -7.91 7.27
CA HIS A 76 -8.74 -7.92 8.74
C HIS A 76 -10.06 -8.31 9.41
N GLU A 77 -11.20 -8.04 8.76
CA GLU A 77 -12.48 -8.58 9.23
C GLU A 77 -12.50 -10.12 9.20
N TYR A 78 -11.93 -10.72 8.17
CA TYR A 78 -11.78 -12.18 8.09
C TYR A 78 -10.82 -12.70 9.16
N GLU A 79 -9.71 -12.03 9.38
CA GLU A 79 -8.77 -12.39 10.44
C GLU A 79 -9.41 -12.32 11.83
N SER A 80 -10.06 -11.22 12.15
CA SER A 80 -10.72 -11.03 13.45
C SER A 80 -11.88 -11.98 13.68
N LYS A 81 -12.73 -12.21 12.66
CA LYS A 81 -13.98 -12.94 12.81
C LYS A 81 -13.86 -14.44 12.57
N VAL A 82 -12.85 -14.90 11.82
CA VAL A 82 -12.68 -16.32 11.43
C VAL A 82 -11.33 -16.86 11.90
N LEU A 83 -10.22 -16.21 11.56
CA LEU A 83 -8.89 -16.74 11.84
C LEU A 83 -8.50 -16.65 13.32
N ALA A 84 -8.83 -15.58 14.03
CA ALA A 84 -8.54 -15.44 15.45
C ALA A 84 -9.30 -16.49 16.31
N PRO A 85 -10.60 -16.73 16.10
CA PRO A 85 -11.30 -17.86 16.74
C PRO A 85 -10.72 -19.22 16.39
N ALA A 86 -10.33 -19.45 15.12
CA ALA A 86 -9.70 -20.70 14.69
C ALA A 86 -8.34 -20.91 15.37
N PHE A 87 -7.47 -19.88 15.37
CA PHE A 87 -6.20 -19.92 16.06
C PHE A 87 -6.35 -20.23 17.55
N THR A 88 -7.34 -19.58 18.21
CA THR A 88 -7.65 -19.83 19.62
C THR A 88 -8.06 -21.28 19.85
N ALA A 89 -8.94 -21.84 19.01
CA ALA A 89 -9.38 -23.23 19.13
C ALA A 89 -8.23 -24.22 18.91
N ILE A 90 -7.32 -23.91 17.98
CA ILE A 90 -6.20 -24.79 17.61
C ILE A 90 -5.08 -24.75 18.65
N THR A 91 -4.76 -23.56 19.17
CA THR A 91 -3.55 -23.34 19.98
C THR A 91 -3.82 -23.15 21.47
N GLY A 92 -5.04 -22.81 21.85
CA GLY A 92 -5.37 -22.43 23.24
C GLY A 92 -4.96 -21.02 23.62
N ILE A 93 -4.30 -20.25 22.74
CA ILE A 93 -4.00 -18.82 22.96
C ILE A 93 -5.24 -18.04 22.56
N LYS A 94 -5.80 -17.27 23.48
CA LYS A 94 -6.98 -16.44 23.20
C LYS A 94 -6.56 -15.14 22.51
N VAL A 95 -7.15 -14.85 21.36
CA VAL A 95 -6.87 -13.65 20.58
C VAL A 95 -8.07 -12.72 20.55
N THR A 96 -7.85 -11.48 20.99
CA THR A 96 -8.75 -10.36 20.69
C THR A 96 -8.10 -9.53 19.58
N HIS A 97 -8.69 -9.55 18.38
CA HIS A 97 -8.23 -8.76 17.24
C HIS A 97 -9.19 -7.59 17.05
N ASP A 98 -8.80 -6.43 17.57
CA ASP A 98 -9.58 -5.20 17.49
C ASP A 98 -9.48 -4.60 16.07
N LEU A 99 -10.62 -4.16 15.54
CA LEU A 99 -10.73 -3.45 14.25
C LEU A 99 -11.12 -1.99 14.54
N ILE A 100 -10.25 -1.07 14.17
CA ILE A 100 -10.45 0.37 14.40
C ILE A 100 -10.15 1.17 13.13
N GLY A 101 -10.26 2.49 13.18
CA GLY A 101 -9.81 3.34 12.07
C GLY A 101 -8.29 3.32 11.95
N GLU A 102 -7.77 3.40 10.73
CA GLU A 102 -6.32 3.38 10.47
C GLU A 102 -5.57 4.48 11.23
N GLY A 103 -6.07 5.73 11.22
CA GLY A 103 -5.50 6.81 12.02
C GLY A 103 -5.47 6.51 13.52
N ASP A 104 -6.47 5.76 14.03
CA ASP A 104 -6.51 5.33 15.43
C ASP A 104 -5.46 4.25 15.72
N VAL A 105 -5.14 3.37 14.76
CA VAL A 105 -4.03 2.40 14.88
C VAL A 105 -2.72 3.15 15.07
N VAL A 106 -2.44 4.14 14.22
CA VAL A 106 -1.22 4.98 14.30
C VAL A 106 -1.15 5.73 15.63
N GLU A 107 -2.27 6.28 16.12
CA GLU A 107 -2.32 6.99 17.41
C GLU A 107 -2.04 6.06 18.60
N LYS A 108 -2.60 4.85 18.61
CA LYS A 108 -2.34 3.83 19.63
C LYS A 108 -0.89 3.38 19.62
N LEU A 109 -0.34 3.15 18.43
CA LEU A 109 1.07 2.80 18.25
C LEU A 109 2.00 3.90 18.79
N GLN A 110 1.73 5.17 18.43
CA GLN A 110 2.47 6.32 18.94
C GLN A 110 2.43 6.40 20.45
N THR A 111 1.24 6.19 21.04
CA THR A 111 1.07 6.21 22.49
C THR A 111 1.90 5.11 23.16
N GLN A 112 1.92 3.92 22.62
CA GLN A 112 2.75 2.80 23.11
C GLN A 112 4.25 3.11 22.99
N MET A 113 4.66 3.67 21.84
CA MET A 113 6.06 4.09 21.63
C MET A 113 6.53 5.14 22.65
N GLN A 114 5.67 6.08 22.99
CA GLN A 114 6.01 7.19 23.89
C GLN A 114 5.95 6.80 25.37
N SER A 115 4.92 6.05 25.77
CA SER A 115 4.73 5.64 27.17
C SER A 115 5.55 4.43 27.60
N GLY A 116 5.89 3.56 26.66
CA GLY A 116 6.45 2.23 26.94
C GLY A 116 5.45 1.25 27.57
N GLU A 117 4.16 1.62 27.65
CA GLU A 117 3.09 0.74 28.13
C GLU A 117 2.65 -0.20 27.01
N ASN A 118 2.38 -1.46 27.33
CA ASN A 118 1.86 -2.44 26.39
C ASN A 118 0.35 -2.24 26.20
N ILE A 119 -0.06 -1.51 25.15
CA ILE A 119 -1.47 -1.28 24.81
C ILE A 119 -1.99 -2.45 23.97
N TYR A 120 -1.25 -2.84 22.95
CA TYR A 120 -1.47 -4.02 22.11
C TYR A 120 -0.20 -4.86 22.01
N ASP A 121 -0.36 -6.17 21.89
CA ASP A 121 0.75 -7.10 21.80
C ASP A 121 1.39 -7.14 20.41
N ALA A 122 0.59 -6.83 19.38
CA ALA A 122 1.06 -6.59 18.02
C ALA A 122 0.10 -5.65 17.28
N TYR A 123 0.64 -5.00 16.25
CA TYR A 123 -0.07 -4.05 15.39
C TYR A 123 0.07 -4.47 13.94
N VAL A 124 -1.01 -4.40 13.14
CA VAL A 124 -0.88 -4.24 11.70
C VAL A 124 -0.85 -2.75 11.43
N ASN A 125 0.23 -2.28 10.85
CA ASN A 125 0.41 -0.89 10.46
C ASN A 125 1.16 -0.82 9.13
N ASP A 126 1.02 0.32 8.45
CA ASP A 126 1.52 0.49 7.10
C ASP A 126 3.04 0.57 7.03
N SER A 127 3.59 0.23 5.88
CA SER A 127 5.01 0.35 5.57
C SER A 127 5.51 1.79 5.60
N ASP A 128 4.62 2.78 5.58
CA ASP A 128 4.91 4.20 5.83
C ASP A 128 5.65 4.45 7.15
N LEU A 129 5.46 3.55 8.12
CA LEU A 129 6.11 3.64 9.42
C LEU A 129 7.52 3.01 9.45
N ILE A 130 8.00 2.40 8.37
CA ILE A 130 9.31 1.71 8.36
C ILE A 130 10.46 2.63 8.77
N GLY A 131 10.49 3.86 8.26
CA GLY A 131 11.52 4.85 8.60
C GLY A 131 11.45 5.31 10.05
N THR A 132 10.25 5.33 10.62
CA THR A 132 9.99 5.64 12.05
C THR A 132 10.45 4.48 12.94
N HIS A 133 10.05 3.25 12.61
CA HIS A 133 10.44 2.06 13.37
C HIS A 133 11.95 1.88 13.42
N TRP A 134 12.61 2.04 12.26
CA TRP A 134 14.06 1.97 12.15
C TRP A 134 14.77 3.04 12.99
N ARG A 135 14.34 4.30 12.94
CA ARG A 135 15.05 5.39 13.63
C ARG A 135 14.79 5.45 15.12
N TYR A 136 13.57 5.18 15.58
CA TYR A 136 13.26 5.19 17.01
C TYR A 136 13.66 3.89 17.73
N GLN A 137 13.88 2.79 17.00
CA GLN A 137 14.27 1.51 17.58
C GLN A 137 13.29 1.02 18.68
N GLN A 138 12.01 1.38 18.58
CA GLN A 138 10.97 0.93 19.50
C GLN A 138 10.25 -0.34 19.01
N ALA A 139 10.20 -0.57 17.71
CA ALA A 139 9.83 -1.85 17.14
C ALA A 139 11.00 -2.84 17.24
N ARG A 140 10.67 -4.13 17.34
CA ARG A 140 11.68 -5.20 17.26
C ARG A 140 12.12 -5.36 15.82
N SER A 141 13.44 -5.50 15.59
CA SER A 141 13.92 -6.07 14.34
C SER A 141 13.42 -7.51 14.27
N LEU A 142 12.61 -7.84 13.27
CA LEU A 142 12.15 -9.21 13.08
C LEU A 142 13.30 -10.12 12.61
N THR A 143 14.31 -9.55 11.94
CA THR A 143 15.54 -10.28 11.61
C THR A 143 16.23 -10.78 12.87
N ASP A 144 16.47 -9.89 13.83
CA ASP A 144 17.05 -10.28 15.14
C ASP A 144 16.10 -11.16 15.95
N TRP A 145 14.82 -10.85 15.97
CA TRP A 145 13.80 -11.62 16.68
C TRP A 145 13.79 -13.08 16.25
N MET A 146 13.73 -13.35 14.96
CA MET A 146 13.73 -14.73 14.42
C MET A 146 15.05 -15.46 14.66
N ALA A 147 16.16 -14.74 14.74
CA ALA A 147 17.47 -15.34 15.02
C ALA A 147 17.69 -15.66 16.51
N ASN A 148 17.04 -14.93 17.40
CA ASN A 148 17.28 -14.95 18.85
C ASN A 148 16.03 -15.31 19.65
N GLU A 149 15.36 -14.33 20.27
CA GLU A 149 14.28 -14.56 21.25
C GLU A 149 13.03 -15.23 20.67
N GLY A 150 12.71 -14.95 19.43
CA GLY A 150 11.57 -15.51 18.70
C GLY A 150 11.86 -16.82 17.96
N LYS A 151 13.11 -17.30 18.02
CA LYS A 151 13.56 -18.46 17.21
C LYS A 151 12.70 -19.70 17.41
N ASP A 152 12.37 -20.01 18.66
CA ASP A 152 11.61 -21.21 19.01
C ASP A 152 10.13 -21.15 18.59
N VAL A 153 9.65 -19.96 18.29
CA VAL A 153 8.27 -19.67 17.84
C VAL A 153 8.21 -19.13 16.42
N THR A 154 9.30 -19.27 15.65
CA THR A 154 9.32 -18.92 14.22
C THR A 154 9.11 -20.18 13.39
N ASN A 155 8.05 -20.17 12.59
CA ASN A 155 7.69 -21.29 11.71
C ASN A 155 8.81 -21.55 10.70
N PRO A 156 9.37 -22.76 10.64
CA PRO A 156 10.39 -23.09 9.64
C PRO A 156 9.87 -22.99 8.18
N ASN A 157 8.54 -23.01 7.99
CA ASN A 157 7.89 -22.85 6.70
C ASN A 157 7.43 -21.41 6.43
N LEU A 158 7.84 -20.44 7.25
CA LEU A 158 7.46 -19.01 7.06
C LEU A 158 7.82 -18.52 5.68
N ASP A 159 8.98 -18.94 5.15
CA ASP A 159 9.45 -18.67 3.78
C ASP A 159 9.33 -17.18 3.41
N LEU A 160 10.21 -16.38 3.97
CA LEU A 160 10.20 -14.93 3.74
C LEU A 160 10.34 -14.57 2.26
N GLN A 161 11.08 -15.37 1.46
CA GLN A 161 11.30 -15.08 0.04
C GLN A 161 10.03 -15.22 -0.81
N ASP A 162 9.00 -15.88 -0.28
CA ASP A 162 7.71 -15.99 -0.93
C ASP A 162 6.84 -14.72 -0.77
N PHE A 163 7.20 -13.81 0.16
CA PHE A 163 6.49 -12.54 0.34
C PHE A 163 6.92 -11.51 -0.70
N ILE A 164 5.97 -10.92 -1.41
CA ILE A 164 6.22 -9.92 -2.45
C ILE A 164 6.49 -8.52 -1.90
N GLY A 165 6.21 -8.27 -0.63
CA GLY A 165 6.28 -6.96 0.05
C GLY A 165 7.51 -6.72 0.93
N LEU A 166 8.48 -7.65 1.02
CA LEU A 166 9.58 -7.53 1.97
C LEU A 166 10.40 -6.24 1.84
N LYS A 167 10.62 -5.77 0.61
CA LYS A 167 11.38 -4.53 0.37
C LYS A 167 10.73 -3.30 0.99
N PHE A 168 9.40 -3.32 1.21
CA PHE A 168 8.65 -2.23 1.83
C PHE A 168 8.82 -2.21 3.35
N THR A 169 9.14 -3.36 3.93
CA THR A 169 9.20 -3.60 5.37
C THR A 169 10.61 -3.87 5.89
N THR A 170 11.61 -3.76 4.99
CA THR A 170 13.04 -3.83 5.27
C THR A 170 13.63 -2.41 5.30
N ALA A 171 14.27 -2.06 6.39
CA ALA A 171 14.88 -0.76 6.58
C ALA A 171 16.27 -0.64 5.91
N PRO A 172 16.87 0.57 5.84
CA PRO A 172 18.20 0.77 5.26
C PRO A 172 19.35 0.02 5.92
N ASP A 173 19.17 -0.44 7.17
CA ASP A 173 20.14 -1.32 7.87
C ASP A 173 20.10 -2.78 7.37
N GLY A 174 19.13 -3.12 6.52
CA GLY A 174 18.92 -4.46 6.00
C GLY A 174 18.03 -5.33 6.86
N ASP A 175 17.55 -4.85 8.00
CA ASP A 175 16.68 -5.57 8.89
C ASP A 175 15.21 -5.45 8.51
N LEU A 176 14.49 -6.56 8.63
CA LEU A 176 13.04 -6.62 8.54
C LEU A 176 12.44 -6.14 9.86
N TYR A 177 11.54 -5.16 9.82
CA TYR A 177 10.83 -4.66 11.01
C TYR A 177 9.35 -5.02 11.03
N GLN A 178 8.77 -5.39 9.90
CA GLN A 178 7.36 -5.69 9.77
C GLN A 178 7.17 -6.94 8.90
N LEU A 179 6.27 -7.86 9.32
CA LEU A 179 5.90 -9.03 8.52
C LEU A 179 4.70 -8.68 7.63
N PRO A 180 4.82 -8.73 6.30
CA PRO A 180 3.71 -8.42 5.40
C PRO A 180 2.45 -9.23 5.71
N ASP A 181 1.31 -8.55 5.81
CA ASP A 181 0.01 -9.13 6.08
C ASP A 181 -1.01 -8.87 4.98
N GLN A 182 -1.00 -7.68 4.43
CA GLN A 182 -1.77 -7.27 3.27
C GLN A 182 -0.91 -6.41 2.35
N GLN A 183 -1.25 -6.40 1.07
CA GLN A 183 -0.59 -5.53 0.10
C GLN A 183 -1.59 -5.01 -0.91
N PHE A 184 -1.46 -3.73 -1.26
CA PHE A 184 -2.24 -3.12 -2.31
C PHE A 184 -1.41 -2.07 -3.06
N ALA A 185 -1.88 -1.72 -4.24
CA ALA A 185 -1.27 -0.67 -5.05
C ALA A 185 -2.35 0.34 -5.46
N ASN A 186 -1.94 1.58 -5.68
CA ASN A 186 -2.81 2.59 -6.26
C ASN A 186 -2.79 2.44 -7.77
N LEU A 187 -3.88 1.90 -8.31
CA LEU A 187 -4.05 1.68 -9.73
C LEU A 187 -5.07 2.65 -10.33
N TYR A 188 -5.03 2.79 -11.63
CA TYR A 188 -6.10 3.41 -12.39
C TYR A 188 -7.25 2.42 -12.57
N TRP A 189 -8.45 2.82 -12.14
CA TRP A 189 -9.70 2.08 -12.30
C TRP A 189 -10.60 2.78 -13.30
N PHE A 190 -11.30 2.04 -14.19
CA PHE A 190 -12.19 2.62 -15.18
C PHE A 190 -13.31 1.68 -15.62
N ARG A 191 -14.41 2.23 -16.11
CA ARG A 191 -15.54 1.52 -16.71
C ARG A 191 -15.18 1.02 -18.11
N TYR A 192 -14.70 -0.22 -18.17
CA TYR A 192 -14.29 -0.89 -19.40
C TYR A 192 -15.44 -0.98 -20.43
N ASP A 193 -16.66 -1.25 -19.98
CA ASP A 193 -17.87 -1.27 -20.81
C ASP A 193 -18.15 0.09 -21.46
N TRP A 194 -18.04 1.20 -20.72
CA TRP A 194 -18.25 2.54 -21.27
C TRP A 194 -17.14 2.99 -22.22
N PHE A 195 -15.91 2.57 -21.96
CA PHE A 195 -14.77 2.87 -22.82
C PHE A 195 -14.83 2.08 -24.13
N ASN A 196 -15.49 0.93 -24.15
CA ASN A 196 -15.70 0.11 -25.34
C ASN A 196 -17.03 0.34 -26.05
N ASP A 197 -17.90 1.21 -25.53
CA ASP A 197 -19.12 1.61 -26.22
C ASP A 197 -18.79 2.42 -27.48
N GLU A 198 -19.32 1.97 -28.63
CA GLU A 198 -18.99 2.56 -29.94
C GLU A 198 -19.43 4.03 -30.06
N LYS A 199 -20.53 4.41 -29.39
CA LYS A 199 -20.99 5.80 -29.38
C LYS A 199 -20.05 6.66 -28.54
N ASN A 200 -19.63 6.20 -27.38
CA ASN A 200 -18.68 6.92 -26.53
C ASN A 200 -17.34 7.11 -27.25
N LYS A 201 -16.82 6.08 -27.91
CA LYS A 201 -15.59 6.17 -28.72
C LYS A 201 -15.71 7.22 -29.82
N ALA A 202 -16.81 7.17 -30.58
CA ALA A 202 -17.05 8.13 -31.69
C ALA A 202 -17.18 9.57 -31.17
N ASP A 203 -17.97 9.79 -30.11
CA ASP A 203 -18.19 11.11 -29.52
C ASP A 203 -16.89 11.68 -28.93
N PHE A 204 -16.10 10.85 -28.23
CA PHE A 204 -14.83 11.26 -27.65
C PHE A 204 -13.84 11.66 -28.75
N LYS A 205 -13.67 10.82 -29.76
CA LYS A 205 -12.78 11.10 -30.88
C LYS A 205 -13.19 12.37 -31.64
N ALA A 206 -14.49 12.59 -31.82
CA ALA A 206 -15.00 13.81 -32.44
C ALA A 206 -14.71 15.06 -31.61
N LYS A 207 -14.72 14.96 -30.28
CA LYS A 207 -14.46 16.08 -29.37
C LYS A 207 -12.97 16.39 -29.20
N TYR A 208 -12.15 15.35 -29.00
CA TYR A 208 -10.75 15.53 -28.58
C TYR A 208 -9.73 15.19 -29.68
N GLY A 209 -10.12 14.50 -30.75
CA GLY A 209 -9.27 14.21 -31.90
C GLY A 209 -8.38 12.95 -31.76
N TYR A 210 -8.49 12.21 -30.65
CA TYR A 210 -7.79 10.95 -30.42
C TYR A 210 -8.74 9.88 -29.85
N ASP A 211 -8.27 8.63 -29.76
CA ASP A 211 -9.14 7.51 -29.37
C ASP A 211 -9.33 7.44 -27.85
N LEU A 212 -10.56 7.08 -27.42
CA LEU A 212 -10.86 6.77 -26.03
C LEU A 212 -10.17 5.46 -25.64
N GLY A 213 -9.39 5.47 -24.58
CA GLY A 213 -8.65 4.32 -24.07
C GLY A 213 -8.08 4.58 -22.67
N VAL A 214 -7.23 3.69 -22.20
CA VAL A 214 -6.53 3.87 -20.92
C VAL A 214 -5.60 5.09 -21.02
N PRO A 215 -5.74 6.10 -20.15
CA PRO A 215 -4.88 7.27 -20.19
C PRO A 215 -3.44 6.92 -19.82
N VAL A 216 -2.50 7.36 -20.64
CA VAL A 216 -1.06 7.26 -20.37
C VAL A 216 -0.60 8.42 -19.50
N ASN A 217 -1.22 9.58 -19.66
CA ASN A 217 -0.87 10.79 -18.93
C ASN A 217 -2.08 11.53 -18.34
N TRP A 218 -1.80 12.47 -17.45
CA TRP A 218 -2.83 13.22 -16.73
C TRP A 218 -3.69 14.09 -17.67
N SER A 219 -3.14 14.54 -18.80
CA SER A 219 -3.92 15.28 -19.78
C SER A 219 -5.03 14.44 -20.39
N ALA A 220 -4.75 13.19 -20.75
CA ALA A 220 -5.77 12.27 -21.24
C ALA A 220 -6.77 11.89 -20.15
N TYR A 221 -6.31 11.70 -18.91
CA TYR A 221 -7.20 11.46 -17.76
C TYR A 221 -8.20 12.61 -17.58
N GLU A 222 -7.74 13.86 -17.66
CA GLU A 222 -8.58 15.06 -17.50
C GLU A 222 -9.61 15.19 -18.65
N ASP A 223 -9.20 14.95 -19.89
CA ASP A 223 -10.10 14.96 -21.05
C ASP A 223 -11.21 13.89 -20.91
N ILE A 224 -10.86 12.69 -20.40
CA ILE A 224 -11.82 11.61 -20.13
C ILE A 224 -12.75 11.98 -18.97
N ALA A 225 -12.20 12.59 -17.90
CA ALA A 225 -12.99 13.07 -16.77
C ALA A 225 -14.04 14.11 -17.22
N GLU A 226 -13.62 15.10 -18.01
CA GLU A 226 -14.52 16.11 -18.59
C GLU A 226 -15.55 15.46 -19.51
N PHE A 227 -15.14 14.50 -20.34
CA PHE A 227 -16.02 13.83 -21.29
C PHE A 227 -17.20 13.11 -20.64
N PHE A 228 -16.95 12.36 -19.57
CA PHE A 228 -18.00 11.61 -18.90
C PHE A 228 -18.82 12.45 -17.93
N THR A 229 -18.27 13.51 -17.35
CA THR A 229 -18.98 14.32 -16.35
C THR A 229 -20.25 14.93 -16.91
N GLY A 230 -21.37 14.60 -16.29
CA GLY A 230 -22.69 15.09 -16.66
C GLY A 230 -23.36 14.37 -17.83
N ARG A 231 -22.72 13.38 -18.45
CA ARG A 231 -23.37 12.51 -19.44
C ARG A 231 -24.47 11.70 -18.76
N GLU A 232 -25.47 11.35 -19.55
CA GLU A 232 -26.52 10.43 -19.15
C GLU A 232 -26.22 9.04 -19.75
N ILE A 233 -25.97 8.06 -18.89
CA ILE A 233 -25.73 6.68 -19.28
C ILE A 233 -26.71 5.80 -18.51
N GLU A 234 -27.45 4.94 -19.21
CA GLU A 234 -28.49 4.07 -18.63
C GLU A 234 -29.51 4.84 -17.76
N GLY A 235 -29.84 6.09 -18.14
CA GLY A 235 -30.79 6.94 -17.42
C GLY A 235 -30.27 7.57 -16.13
N LYS A 236 -28.96 7.50 -15.91
CA LYS A 236 -28.27 8.12 -14.76
C LYS A 236 -27.26 9.15 -15.22
N LYS A 237 -27.18 10.25 -14.50
CA LYS A 237 -26.10 11.22 -14.67
C LYS A 237 -24.83 10.65 -14.05
N VAL A 238 -23.74 10.63 -14.83
CA VAL A 238 -22.46 10.06 -14.40
C VAL A 238 -21.40 11.13 -14.14
N TYR A 239 -20.35 10.72 -13.44
CA TYR A 239 -19.21 11.54 -13.05
C TYR A 239 -17.94 10.97 -13.68
N GLY A 240 -17.08 11.86 -14.14
CA GLY A 240 -15.84 11.50 -14.83
C GLY A 240 -14.70 11.14 -13.88
N HIS A 241 -14.83 11.40 -12.57
CA HIS A 241 -13.80 11.21 -11.57
C HIS A 241 -14.41 10.86 -10.22
N MET A 242 -13.68 10.14 -9.40
CA MET A 242 -13.96 9.92 -7.97
C MET A 242 -12.71 10.21 -7.15
N ASP A 243 -12.91 10.79 -5.99
CA ASP A 243 -11.87 11.07 -5.01
C ASP A 243 -12.50 11.29 -3.62
N TYR A 244 -11.72 11.73 -2.63
CA TYR A 244 -12.18 12.08 -1.29
C TYR A 244 -11.53 13.39 -0.83
N GLY A 245 -12.21 14.16 0.00
CA GLY A 245 -11.76 15.51 0.37
C GLY A 245 -12.04 15.90 1.83
N LYS A 246 -12.52 14.99 2.66
CA LYS A 246 -12.77 15.27 4.07
C LYS A 246 -11.46 15.51 4.82
N LYS A 247 -11.41 16.58 5.60
CA LYS A 247 -10.26 16.90 6.45
C LYS A 247 -10.13 15.87 7.58
N ASP A 248 -9.41 14.79 7.32
CA ASP A 248 -9.12 13.70 8.24
C ASP A 248 -7.77 13.03 7.90
N PRO A 249 -7.24 12.13 8.75
CA PRO A 249 -5.91 11.55 8.53
C PRO A 249 -5.68 10.95 7.15
N SER A 250 -6.67 10.29 6.54
CA SER A 250 -6.54 9.67 5.22
C SER A 250 -6.26 10.67 4.08
N LEU A 251 -6.58 11.96 4.28
CA LEU A 251 -6.33 12.98 3.27
C LEU A 251 -4.84 13.23 3.00
N GLY A 252 -3.97 12.84 3.92
CA GLY A 252 -2.52 12.93 3.74
C GLY A 252 -2.03 12.14 2.52
N TRP A 253 -2.65 10.99 2.22
CA TRP A 253 -2.28 10.17 1.05
C TRP A 253 -2.55 10.85 -0.28
N ARG A 254 -3.43 11.85 -0.34
CA ARG A 254 -3.59 12.65 -1.57
C ARG A 254 -2.29 13.35 -1.97
N PHE A 255 -1.46 13.73 -1.02
CA PHE A 255 -0.13 14.24 -1.31
C PHE A 255 0.75 13.16 -1.94
N THR A 256 0.87 12.01 -1.31
CA THR A 256 1.68 10.87 -1.77
C THR A 256 1.28 10.39 -3.17
N ASP A 257 0.00 10.09 -3.36
CA ASP A 257 -0.53 9.59 -4.62
C ASP A 257 -0.32 10.55 -5.79
N ALA A 258 -0.68 11.81 -5.56
CA ALA A 258 -0.52 12.85 -6.56
C ALA A 258 0.96 13.07 -6.91
N TRP A 259 1.81 13.03 -5.90
CA TRP A 259 3.24 13.24 -6.01
C TRP A 259 3.94 12.17 -6.84
N LEU A 260 3.75 10.89 -6.52
CA LEU A 260 4.43 9.78 -7.19
C LEU A 260 4.15 9.75 -8.70
N SER A 261 2.89 9.77 -9.10
CA SER A 261 2.56 9.70 -10.52
C SER A 261 2.91 10.97 -11.29
N MET A 262 3.07 12.10 -10.59
CA MET A 262 3.47 13.36 -11.21
C MET A 262 4.98 13.46 -11.43
N ALA A 263 5.78 13.07 -10.44
CA ALA A 263 7.23 13.27 -10.45
C ALA A 263 8.05 11.97 -10.32
N GLY A 264 7.43 10.85 -9.94
CA GLY A 264 8.12 9.56 -9.83
C GLY A 264 9.25 9.53 -8.81
N ASN A 265 9.17 10.30 -7.74
CA ASN A 265 10.19 10.31 -6.69
C ASN A 265 10.19 8.99 -5.88
N GLY A 266 11.12 8.83 -4.96
CA GLY A 266 11.26 7.63 -4.14
C GLY A 266 12.19 6.57 -4.74
N ASP A 267 12.70 6.75 -5.96
CA ASP A 267 13.65 5.84 -6.59
C ASP A 267 15.09 6.28 -6.37
N LYS A 268 15.89 5.40 -5.79
CA LYS A 268 17.33 5.67 -5.61
C LYS A 268 18.03 5.92 -6.94
N GLY A 269 18.73 7.04 -7.01
CA GLY A 269 19.56 7.39 -8.15
C GLY A 269 18.80 7.82 -9.41
N LEU A 270 17.48 7.91 -9.37
CA LEU A 270 16.68 8.36 -10.50
C LEU A 270 16.14 9.75 -10.29
N PRO A 271 16.04 10.42 -11.43
CA PRO A 271 17.19 10.91 -12.19
C PRO A 271 17.77 12.12 -11.51
N ASN A 272 17.23 12.45 -10.33
CA ASN A 272 17.54 13.65 -9.55
C ASN A 272 18.65 13.45 -8.49
N GLY A 273 19.32 12.30 -8.50
CA GLY A 273 20.38 12.01 -7.53
C GLY A 273 19.86 11.32 -6.28
N LEU A 274 20.24 11.83 -5.10
CA LEU A 274 19.79 11.26 -3.82
C LEU A 274 18.28 11.34 -3.68
N PRO A 275 17.63 10.29 -3.12
CA PRO A 275 16.21 10.14 -3.16
C PRO A 275 15.47 11.17 -2.31
N VAL A 276 14.40 11.70 -2.91
CA VAL A 276 13.29 12.31 -2.20
C VAL A 276 12.16 11.30 -2.25
N ASP A 277 11.57 10.98 -1.12
CA ASP A 277 10.45 10.04 -1.09
C ASP A 277 9.13 10.70 -1.50
N GLU A 278 8.09 9.89 -1.58
CA GLU A 278 6.73 10.32 -1.91
C GLU A 278 6.12 11.31 -0.90
N TRP A 279 6.74 11.47 0.26
CA TRP A 279 6.36 12.47 1.27
C TRP A 279 7.13 13.78 1.14
N GLY A 280 8.01 13.89 0.13
CA GLY A 280 8.78 15.09 -0.17
C GLY A 280 10.03 15.28 0.69
N ILE A 281 10.43 14.27 1.48
CA ILE A 281 11.57 14.35 2.39
C ILE A 281 12.82 13.75 1.72
N LYS A 282 13.89 14.56 1.61
CA LYS A 282 15.17 14.13 1.09
C LYS A 282 16.07 13.55 2.17
N VAL A 283 16.83 12.51 1.82
CA VAL A 283 17.90 11.95 2.65
C VAL A 283 19.28 12.11 2.02
N ASP A 284 20.31 12.07 2.87
CA ASP A 284 21.71 11.96 2.45
C ASP A 284 22.12 10.49 2.15
N GLU A 285 23.40 10.28 1.83
CA GLU A 285 23.99 8.96 1.55
C GLU A 285 23.91 7.97 2.72
N ASN A 286 23.71 8.47 3.94
CA ASN A 286 23.52 7.67 5.14
C ASN A 286 22.04 7.49 5.52
N SER A 287 21.12 7.79 4.62
CA SER A 287 19.68 7.75 4.82
C SER A 287 19.18 8.65 5.95
N ARG A 288 19.87 9.76 6.24
CA ARG A 288 19.44 10.76 7.22
C ARG A 288 18.59 11.82 6.54
N PRO A 289 17.38 12.13 7.06
CA PRO A 289 16.56 13.23 6.54
C PRO A 289 17.31 14.56 6.61
N VAL A 290 17.37 15.27 5.48
CA VAL A 290 18.14 16.53 5.37
C VAL A 290 17.27 17.76 5.09
N GLY A 291 16.03 17.56 4.68
CA GLY A 291 15.09 18.65 4.42
C GLY A 291 13.83 18.17 3.71
N SER A 292 12.78 18.98 3.77
CA SER A 292 11.53 18.77 3.06
C SER A 292 11.20 19.90 2.10
N CYS A 293 11.57 21.14 2.43
CA CYS A 293 11.46 22.27 1.51
C CYS A 293 12.47 22.18 0.36
N VAL A 294 12.11 22.73 -0.79
CA VAL A 294 13.01 22.82 -1.94
C VAL A 294 14.33 23.51 -1.58
N ALA A 295 14.32 24.52 -0.72
CA ALA A 295 15.52 25.21 -0.27
C ALA A 295 16.55 24.29 0.39
N ARG A 296 16.15 23.16 0.95
CA ARG A 296 17.04 22.14 1.55
C ARG A 296 17.11 20.84 0.72
N GLY A 297 16.66 20.93 -0.54
CA GLY A 297 16.70 19.81 -1.48
C GLY A 297 15.57 18.80 -1.35
N GLY A 298 14.57 19.03 -0.50
CA GLY A 298 13.30 18.33 -0.52
C GLY A 298 12.43 18.80 -1.68
N ASP A 299 11.20 18.30 -1.73
CA ASP A 299 10.28 18.59 -2.83
C ASP A 299 8.83 18.88 -2.37
N THR A 300 8.58 18.93 -1.06
CA THR A 300 7.23 19.10 -0.50
C THR A 300 6.51 20.33 -1.06
N ASN A 301 7.21 21.45 -1.25
CA ASN A 301 6.68 22.65 -1.88
C ASN A 301 7.22 22.88 -3.30
N GLY A 302 7.76 21.83 -3.91
CA GLY A 302 8.26 21.86 -5.27
C GLY A 302 7.14 21.99 -6.32
N PRO A 303 7.50 22.37 -7.55
CA PRO A 303 6.53 22.59 -8.62
C PRO A 303 5.63 21.37 -8.87
N ALA A 304 6.18 20.17 -8.87
CA ALA A 304 5.42 18.94 -9.13
C ALA A 304 4.36 18.69 -8.06
N ALA A 305 4.70 18.85 -6.77
CA ALA A 305 3.77 18.67 -5.66
C ALA A 305 2.64 19.71 -5.71
N VAL A 306 2.98 20.98 -5.89
CA VAL A 306 1.99 22.06 -5.99
C VAL A 306 1.03 21.86 -7.16
N TYR A 307 1.56 21.48 -8.32
CA TYR A 307 0.76 21.18 -9.50
C TYR A 307 -0.18 19.98 -9.26
N ALA A 308 0.34 18.91 -8.69
CA ALA A 308 -0.44 17.71 -8.37
C ALA A 308 -1.59 18.01 -7.41
N ILE A 309 -1.34 18.75 -6.34
CA ILE A 309 -2.36 19.16 -5.38
C ILE A 309 -3.39 20.10 -6.04
N GLN A 310 -2.97 21.04 -6.87
CA GLN A 310 -3.90 21.91 -7.60
C GLN A 310 -4.82 21.08 -8.53
N LYS A 311 -4.28 20.10 -9.25
CA LYS A 311 -5.07 19.21 -10.11
C LYS A 311 -6.06 18.36 -9.32
N TYR A 312 -5.63 17.83 -8.19
CA TYR A 312 -6.54 17.12 -7.29
C TYR A 312 -7.74 18.00 -6.87
N LEU A 313 -7.49 19.23 -6.44
CA LEU A 313 -8.55 20.17 -6.03
C LEU A 313 -9.50 20.50 -7.19
N ASP A 314 -8.93 20.74 -8.37
CA ASP A 314 -9.70 21.09 -9.56
C ASP A 314 -10.60 19.91 -10.01
N TRP A 315 -10.06 18.70 -10.03
CA TRP A 315 -10.81 17.51 -10.46
C TRP A 315 -11.87 17.10 -9.45
N LEU A 316 -11.56 17.15 -8.15
CA LEU A 316 -12.53 16.88 -7.07
C LEU A 316 -13.75 17.80 -7.19
N LYS A 317 -13.53 19.07 -7.51
CA LYS A 317 -14.59 20.07 -7.67
C LYS A 317 -15.34 19.94 -8.99
N ALA A 318 -14.64 19.68 -10.10
CA ALA A 318 -15.22 19.76 -11.43
C ALA A 318 -15.86 18.45 -11.88
N TYR A 319 -15.29 17.29 -11.50
CA TYR A 319 -15.60 16.01 -12.13
C TYR A 319 -16.09 14.93 -11.18
N ALA A 320 -15.94 15.11 -9.87
CA ALA A 320 -16.40 14.16 -8.86
C ALA A 320 -17.83 14.49 -8.37
N PRO A 321 -18.52 13.52 -7.74
CA PRO A 321 -19.77 13.81 -7.01
C PRO A 321 -19.52 14.85 -5.91
N ALA A 322 -20.44 15.80 -5.74
CA ALA A 322 -20.30 16.85 -4.72
C ALA A 322 -20.10 16.29 -3.28
N ALA A 323 -20.66 15.11 -3.00
CA ALA A 323 -20.50 14.43 -1.74
C ALA A 323 -19.04 13.99 -1.45
N ALA A 324 -18.24 13.78 -2.51
CA ALA A 324 -16.85 13.32 -2.40
C ALA A 324 -15.99 14.27 -1.53
N GLN A 325 -16.27 15.57 -1.57
CA GLN A 325 -15.57 16.56 -0.72
C GLN A 325 -15.74 16.32 0.80
N GLY A 326 -16.81 15.63 1.19
CA GLY A 326 -17.09 15.31 2.59
C GLY A 326 -16.78 13.86 2.97
N MET A 327 -16.19 13.07 2.07
CA MET A 327 -15.88 11.65 2.30
C MET A 327 -14.44 11.44 2.75
N THR A 328 -14.25 10.45 3.60
CA THR A 328 -12.95 9.86 3.92
C THR A 328 -12.53 8.89 2.82
N PHE A 329 -11.30 8.39 2.90
CA PHE A 329 -10.78 7.31 2.06
C PHE A 329 -11.72 6.09 2.04
N SER A 330 -12.05 5.55 3.23
CA SER A 330 -12.89 4.34 3.34
C SER A 330 -14.35 4.55 2.91
N GLU A 331 -14.88 5.77 3.04
CA GLU A 331 -16.22 6.10 2.54
C GLU A 331 -16.26 6.23 1.01
N SER A 332 -15.18 6.72 0.40
CA SER A 332 -15.09 6.95 -1.04
C SER A 332 -14.79 5.68 -1.85
N GLY A 333 -13.99 4.75 -1.30
CA GLY A 333 -13.51 3.56 -1.99
C GLY A 333 -14.60 2.69 -2.62
N PRO A 334 -15.73 2.41 -1.94
CA PRO A 334 -16.84 1.65 -2.50
C PRO A 334 -17.73 2.42 -3.50
N VAL A 335 -17.59 3.74 -3.63
CA VAL A 335 -18.49 4.56 -4.45
C VAL A 335 -18.49 4.16 -5.94
N PRO A 336 -17.36 3.84 -6.59
CA PRO A 336 -17.35 3.37 -7.96
C PRO A 336 -18.24 2.14 -8.21
N ALA A 337 -18.41 1.27 -7.21
CA ALA A 337 -19.28 0.11 -7.29
C ALA A 337 -20.78 0.45 -7.47
N GLN A 338 -21.20 1.69 -7.16
CA GLN A 338 -22.58 2.15 -7.35
C GLN A 338 -22.94 2.41 -8.83
N GLY A 339 -21.93 2.40 -9.71
CA GLY A 339 -22.15 2.43 -11.16
C GLY A 339 -22.30 3.81 -11.80
N GLU A 340 -21.93 4.88 -11.09
CA GLU A 340 -22.06 6.26 -11.58
C GLU A 340 -20.70 6.92 -11.86
N ILE A 341 -19.59 6.24 -11.63
CA ILE A 341 -18.23 6.75 -11.83
C ILE A 341 -17.62 6.14 -13.09
N ALA A 342 -17.03 6.97 -13.95
CA ALA A 342 -16.38 6.51 -15.17
C ALA A 342 -14.96 6.01 -14.94
N GLN A 343 -14.19 6.71 -14.12
CA GLN A 343 -12.80 6.38 -13.81
C GLN A 343 -12.38 6.94 -12.45
N GLN A 344 -11.33 6.36 -11.91
CA GLN A 344 -10.65 6.85 -10.71
C GLN A 344 -9.16 6.57 -10.82
N MET A 345 -8.33 7.59 -10.67
CA MET A 345 -6.89 7.46 -10.47
C MET A 345 -6.60 7.19 -9.00
N PHE A 346 -5.56 6.43 -8.71
CA PHE A 346 -5.17 6.06 -7.34
C PHE A 346 -6.25 5.28 -6.58
N MET A 347 -6.93 4.37 -7.28
CA MET A 347 -7.82 3.41 -6.64
C MET A 347 -6.99 2.36 -5.90
N TYR A 348 -7.17 2.28 -4.59
CA TYR A 348 -6.54 1.23 -3.79
C TYR A 348 -7.14 -0.13 -4.13
N THR A 349 -6.28 -1.07 -4.51
CA THR A 349 -6.73 -2.41 -4.90
C THR A 349 -7.35 -3.21 -3.74
N ALA A 350 -7.16 -2.80 -2.50
CA ALA A 350 -7.85 -3.34 -1.33
C ALA A 350 -9.39 -3.24 -1.42
N PHE A 351 -9.94 -2.25 -2.14
CA PHE A 351 -11.38 -2.16 -2.37
C PHE A 351 -11.93 -3.13 -3.41
N THR A 352 -11.09 -3.92 -4.07
CA THR A 352 -11.52 -4.88 -5.10
C THR A 352 -12.58 -5.85 -4.57
N ALA A 353 -12.43 -6.33 -3.34
CA ALA A 353 -13.39 -7.23 -2.71
C ALA A 353 -14.82 -6.65 -2.63
N ASP A 354 -14.93 -5.33 -2.49
CA ASP A 354 -16.21 -4.62 -2.46
C ASP A 354 -16.80 -4.37 -3.85
N MET A 355 -15.98 -4.38 -4.89
CA MET A 355 -16.38 -4.07 -6.26
C MET A 355 -16.73 -5.28 -7.13
N VAL A 356 -16.50 -6.51 -6.63
CA VAL A 356 -16.77 -7.77 -7.35
C VAL A 356 -17.96 -8.55 -6.80
N LYS A 357 -18.69 -7.98 -5.85
CA LYS A 357 -19.87 -8.62 -5.25
C LYS A 357 -20.98 -8.78 -6.28
N GLU A 358 -21.62 -9.95 -6.31
CA GLU A 358 -22.75 -10.22 -7.20
C GLU A 358 -23.91 -9.25 -6.94
N GLY A 359 -24.58 -8.84 -8.01
CA GLY A 359 -25.71 -7.92 -7.95
C GLY A 359 -25.35 -6.44 -7.95
N LEU A 360 -24.06 -6.09 -7.92
CA LEU A 360 -23.64 -4.70 -8.08
C LEU A 360 -23.88 -4.21 -9.53
N PRO A 361 -24.21 -2.93 -9.74
CA PRO A 361 -24.39 -2.35 -11.08
C PRO A 361 -23.17 -2.51 -12.00
N VAL A 362 -21.97 -2.63 -11.41
CA VAL A 362 -20.68 -2.73 -12.10
C VAL A 362 -20.22 -4.18 -12.31
N VAL A 363 -21.08 -5.16 -12.03
CA VAL A 363 -20.81 -6.60 -12.21
C VAL A 363 -21.86 -7.18 -13.14
N ASN A 364 -21.45 -7.98 -14.12
CA ASN A 364 -22.33 -8.69 -15.03
C ASN A 364 -22.99 -9.91 -14.35
N GLU A 365 -24.04 -10.45 -14.97
CA GLU A 365 -24.75 -11.63 -14.44
C GLU A 365 -23.86 -12.89 -14.31
N ASP A 366 -22.82 -13.00 -15.13
CA ASP A 366 -21.82 -14.08 -15.07
C ASP A 366 -20.73 -13.85 -14.02
N GLY A 367 -20.79 -12.75 -13.28
CA GLY A 367 -19.83 -12.34 -12.26
C GLY A 367 -18.58 -11.64 -12.79
N THR A 368 -18.51 -11.35 -14.10
CA THR A 368 -17.39 -10.57 -14.64
C THR A 368 -17.60 -9.07 -14.39
N PRO A 369 -16.54 -8.31 -14.03
CA PRO A 369 -16.69 -6.87 -13.80
C PRO A 369 -16.80 -6.08 -15.12
N LYS A 370 -17.63 -5.04 -15.10
CA LYS A 370 -17.75 -4.03 -16.16
C LYS A 370 -16.61 -3.02 -16.14
N TRP A 371 -15.65 -3.17 -15.27
CA TRP A 371 -14.52 -2.29 -15.02
C TRP A 371 -13.20 -3.05 -15.10
N ARG A 372 -12.10 -2.29 -15.20
CA ARG A 372 -10.74 -2.86 -15.21
C ARG A 372 -9.79 -1.98 -14.40
N PHE A 373 -8.66 -2.61 -13.99
CA PHE A 373 -7.47 -1.90 -13.51
C PHE A 373 -6.45 -1.75 -14.62
N ALA A 374 -5.71 -0.65 -14.56
CA ALA A 374 -4.55 -0.36 -15.39
C ALA A 374 -3.50 0.41 -14.57
N PRO A 375 -2.26 0.58 -15.06
CA PRO A 375 -1.30 1.48 -14.43
C PRO A 375 -1.85 2.90 -14.31
N SER A 376 -1.51 3.58 -13.21
CA SER A 376 -1.84 5.00 -13.06
C SER A 376 -1.16 5.83 -14.14
N PRO A 377 -1.85 6.82 -14.74
CA PRO A 377 -1.23 7.72 -15.70
C PRO A 377 -0.17 8.59 -15.02
N HIS A 378 0.88 8.92 -15.75
CA HIS A 378 1.93 9.82 -15.25
C HIS A 378 1.61 11.30 -15.53
N GLY A 379 2.21 12.17 -14.72
CA GLY A 379 2.10 13.62 -14.87
C GLY A 379 3.23 14.22 -15.74
N VAL A 380 3.15 15.53 -15.94
CA VAL A 380 4.06 16.30 -16.82
C VAL A 380 5.53 16.27 -16.40
N TYR A 381 5.81 16.02 -15.11
CA TYR A 381 7.18 15.97 -14.57
C TYR A 381 7.77 14.55 -14.54
N TRP A 382 6.95 13.55 -14.83
CA TRP A 382 7.39 12.17 -14.86
C TRP A 382 8.31 11.88 -16.04
N LYS A 383 9.32 11.06 -15.84
CA LYS A 383 10.28 10.61 -16.86
C LYS A 383 10.40 9.09 -16.81
N ASP A 384 10.78 8.52 -17.94
CA ASP A 384 11.03 7.08 -18.06
C ASP A 384 11.99 6.59 -16.97
N GLY A 385 11.59 5.50 -16.30
CA GLY A 385 12.33 4.91 -15.19
C GLY A 385 11.89 5.39 -13.81
N MET A 386 11.06 6.43 -13.70
CA MET A 386 10.42 6.83 -12.45
C MET A 386 9.28 5.88 -12.09
N LYS A 387 8.88 5.87 -10.81
CA LYS A 387 7.73 5.08 -10.34
C LYS A 387 6.40 5.75 -10.72
N LEU A 388 5.37 4.91 -10.90
CA LEU A 388 4.05 5.38 -11.34
C LEU A 388 3.05 5.56 -10.20
N GLY A 389 3.31 5.00 -9.05
CA GLY A 389 2.34 5.05 -7.97
C GLY A 389 2.88 4.54 -6.64
N TYR A 390 2.08 4.78 -5.65
CA TYR A 390 2.23 4.33 -4.30
C TYR A 390 1.80 2.87 -4.17
N GLN A 391 2.54 2.13 -3.38
CA GLN A 391 2.18 0.79 -2.93
C GLN A 391 2.49 0.68 -1.45
N ASP A 392 1.54 0.17 -0.70
CA ASP A 392 1.69 -0.07 0.72
C ASP A 392 1.58 -1.55 1.07
N VAL A 393 2.18 -1.87 2.21
CA VAL A 393 2.15 -3.20 2.81
C VAL A 393 1.78 -3.05 4.27
N GLY A 394 0.50 -3.22 4.59
CA GLY A 394 0.06 -3.35 5.98
C GLY A 394 0.69 -4.59 6.60
N SER A 395 1.35 -4.43 7.73
CA SER A 395 2.29 -5.44 8.23
C SER A 395 2.28 -5.56 9.74
N TRP A 396 2.49 -6.79 10.23
CA TRP A 396 2.60 -7.11 11.64
C TRP A 396 3.89 -6.56 12.24
N THR A 397 3.76 -5.73 13.26
CA THR A 397 4.85 -5.11 14.02
C THR A 397 4.80 -5.53 15.48
N LEU A 398 5.94 -5.93 16.03
CA LEU A 398 6.14 -6.25 17.45
C LEU A 398 6.89 -5.11 18.13
N MET A 399 6.31 -4.54 19.19
CA MET A 399 6.94 -3.46 19.93
C MET A 399 7.89 -4.00 21.00
N LYS A 400 9.02 -3.32 21.26
CA LYS A 400 9.97 -3.71 22.32
C LYS A 400 9.36 -3.60 23.72
N SER A 401 8.36 -2.75 23.92
CA SER A 401 7.60 -2.62 25.17
C SER A 401 6.67 -3.80 25.47
N THR A 402 6.33 -4.61 24.45
CA THR A 402 5.54 -5.83 24.65
C THR A 402 6.38 -6.87 25.39
N PRO A 403 5.91 -7.42 26.54
CA PRO A 403 6.60 -8.49 27.25
C PRO A 403 6.89 -9.68 26.33
N GLU A 404 8.05 -10.31 26.50
CA GLU A 404 8.56 -11.34 25.57
C GLU A 404 7.58 -12.48 25.33
N ASP A 405 6.98 -13.04 26.39
CA ASP A 405 6.02 -14.14 26.26
C ASP A 405 4.78 -13.74 25.45
N ARG A 406 4.31 -12.50 25.64
CA ARG A 406 3.18 -11.96 24.88
C ARG A 406 3.57 -11.68 23.42
N ALA A 407 4.78 -11.18 23.20
CA ALA A 407 5.33 -10.98 21.86
C ALA A 407 5.48 -12.31 21.10
N LYS A 408 5.91 -13.39 21.79
CA LYS A 408 5.97 -14.75 21.21
C LYS A 408 4.58 -15.26 20.84
N ALA A 409 3.59 -15.10 21.69
CA ALA A 409 2.21 -15.50 21.42
C ALA A 409 1.60 -14.69 20.26
N ALA A 410 1.84 -13.39 20.21
CA ALA A 410 1.39 -12.52 19.11
C ALA A 410 2.12 -12.85 17.79
N TRP A 411 3.40 -13.19 17.83
CA TRP A 411 4.18 -13.64 16.69
C TRP A 411 3.65 -14.94 16.08
N LEU A 412 3.22 -15.89 16.91
CA LEU A 412 2.56 -17.11 16.44
C LEU A 412 1.26 -16.78 15.69
N TYR A 413 0.47 -15.83 16.21
CA TYR A 413 -0.77 -15.41 15.53
C TYR A 413 -0.48 -14.70 14.20
N ALA A 414 0.46 -13.77 14.16
CA ALA A 414 0.87 -13.09 12.93
C ALA A 414 1.31 -14.08 11.84
N GLN A 415 2.11 -15.08 12.22
CA GLN A 415 2.53 -16.13 11.30
C GLN A 415 1.38 -17.05 10.87
N PHE A 416 0.41 -17.32 11.75
CA PHE A 416 -0.73 -18.15 11.42
C PHE A 416 -1.59 -17.50 10.33
N VAL A 417 -1.94 -16.21 10.47
CA VAL A 417 -2.78 -15.50 9.49
C VAL A 417 -2.08 -15.26 8.16
N THR A 418 -0.74 -15.34 8.12
CA THR A 418 0.07 -15.19 6.91
C THR A 418 0.69 -16.51 6.43
N SER A 419 0.33 -17.65 7.04
CA SER A 419 0.89 -18.97 6.74
C SER A 419 0.55 -19.46 5.33
N LYS A 420 1.36 -20.36 4.80
CA LYS A 420 1.09 -21.02 3.51
C LYS A 420 -0.22 -21.81 3.50
N THR A 421 -0.66 -22.32 4.64
CA THR A 421 -1.97 -22.97 4.78
C THR A 421 -3.11 -21.98 4.57
N VAL A 422 -3.01 -20.78 5.12
CA VAL A 422 -4.13 -19.83 5.24
C VAL A 422 -4.19 -18.82 4.09
N ASP A 423 -3.04 -18.41 3.55
CA ASP A 423 -2.91 -17.21 2.74
C ASP A 423 -3.73 -17.24 1.44
N VAL A 424 -3.83 -18.36 0.74
CA VAL A 424 -4.65 -18.47 -0.48
C VAL A 424 -6.12 -18.17 -0.15
N LYS A 425 -6.64 -18.77 0.91
CA LYS A 425 -8.03 -18.54 1.35
C LYS A 425 -8.25 -17.09 1.80
N LYS A 426 -7.35 -16.56 2.62
CA LYS A 426 -7.40 -15.16 3.06
C LYS A 426 -7.38 -14.20 1.87
N SER A 427 -6.50 -14.43 0.92
CA SER A 427 -6.40 -13.65 -0.32
C SER A 427 -7.65 -13.77 -1.21
N HIS A 428 -8.35 -14.90 -1.20
CA HIS A 428 -9.66 -15.02 -1.87
C HIS A 428 -10.76 -14.18 -1.21
N VAL A 429 -10.65 -13.92 0.08
CA VAL A 429 -11.61 -13.07 0.82
C VAL A 429 -11.31 -11.60 0.64
N GLY A 430 -10.09 -11.18 0.95
CA GLY A 430 -9.70 -9.77 1.01
C GLY A 430 -9.11 -9.21 -0.29
N LEU A 431 -8.58 -10.07 -1.17
CA LEU A 431 -7.88 -9.70 -2.41
C LEU A 431 -6.64 -8.81 -2.20
N THR A 432 -6.01 -8.94 -1.05
CA THR A 432 -4.75 -8.26 -0.69
C THR A 432 -3.61 -9.28 -0.68
N LEU A 433 -3.09 -9.61 -1.86
CA LEU A 433 -2.15 -10.70 -2.07
C LEU A 433 -0.76 -10.36 -1.51
N ILE A 434 -0.17 -11.24 -0.72
CA ILE A 434 1.15 -11.03 -0.09
C ILE A 434 2.22 -12.03 -0.50
N ARG A 435 1.85 -13.17 -1.14
CA ARG A 435 2.79 -14.23 -1.49
C ARG A 435 2.81 -14.51 -2.99
N GLU A 436 4.01 -14.72 -3.53
CA GLU A 436 4.19 -15.13 -4.92
C GLU A 436 3.47 -16.46 -5.21
N SER A 437 3.64 -17.45 -4.33
CA SER A 437 2.98 -18.75 -4.45
C SER A 437 1.45 -18.64 -4.48
N THR A 438 0.86 -17.70 -3.73
CA THR A 438 -0.58 -17.41 -3.76
C THR A 438 -1.00 -16.76 -5.07
N ILE A 439 -0.26 -15.77 -5.55
CA ILE A 439 -0.52 -15.10 -6.84
C ILE A 439 -0.53 -16.12 -7.99
N GLN A 440 0.35 -17.13 -7.94
CA GLN A 440 0.45 -18.17 -8.96
C GLN A 440 -0.51 -19.35 -8.74
N HIS A 441 -1.26 -19.38 -7.65
CA HIS A 441 -2.16 -20.50 -7.35
C HIS A 441 -3.24 -20.66 -8.43
N PRO A 442 -3.55 -21.91 -8.87
CA PRO A 442 -4.53 -22.17 -9.95
C PRO A 442 -5.91 -21.54 -9.72
N SER A 443 -6.38 -21.49 -8.47
CA SER A 443 -7.67 -20.87 -8.12
C SER A 443 -7.74 -19.38 -8.48
N PHE A 444 -6.62 -18.66 -8.45
CA PHE A 444 -6.57 -17.28 -8.92
C PHE A 444 -6.55 -17.19 -10.45
N THR A 445 -5.97 -18.16 -11.16
CA THR A 445 -6.08 -18.24 -12.62
C THR A 445 -7.53 -18.42 -13.05
N GLU A 446 -8.27 -19.27 -12.35
CA GLU A 446 -9.70 -19.49 -12.61
C GLU A 446 -10.55 -18.27 -12.27
N ARG A 447 -10.18 -17.53 -11.22
CA ARG A 447 -10.90 -16.35 -10.75
C ARG A 447 -10.51 -15.04 -11.47
N ALA A 448 -9.35 -14.98 -12.11
CA ALA A 448 -8.80 -13.77 -12.74
C ALA A 448 -9.79 -13.03 -13.65
N PRO A 449 -10.61 -13.70 -14.51
CA PRO A 449 -11.61 -13.02 -15.33
C PRO A 449 -12.66 -12.23 -14.53
N LYS A 450 -12.82 -12.54 -13.25
CA LYS A 450 -13.77 -11.87 -12.34
C LYS A 450 -13.12 -10.78 -11.48
N LEU A 451 -11.85 -10.47 -11.69
CA LEU A 451 -11.07 -9.56 -10.84
C LEU A 451 -10.52 -8.33 -11.60
N GLY A 452 -11.05 -8.07 -12.81
CA GLY A 452 -10.82 -6.82 -13.54
C GLY A 452 -9.36 -6.50 -13.89
N GLY A 453 -8.48 -7.50 -14.00
CA GLY A 453 -7.07 -7.31 -14.33
C GLY A 453 -6.13 -7.29 -13.10
N LEU A 454 -6.66 -7.47 -11.88
CA LEU A 454 -5.86 -7.47 -10.64
C LEU A 454 -4.78 -8.57 -10.66
N ILE A 455 -5.15 -9.78 -11.05
CA ILE A 455 -4.21 -10.92 -11.06
C ILE A 455 -3.17 -10.76 -12.16
N GLU A 456 -3.59 -10.28 -13.32
CA GLU A 456 -2.71 -9.96 -14.43
C GLU A 456 -1.68 -8.90 -14.03
N PHE A 457 -2.10 -7.87 -13.29
CA PHE A 457 -1.19 -6.86 -12.73
C PHE A 457 -0.17 -7.49 -11.78
N TYR A 458 -0.61 -8.24 -10.77
CA TYR A 458 0.31 -8.85 -9.80
C TYR A 458 1.27 -9.88 -10.43
N ARG A 459 0.89 -10.51 -11.53
CA ARG A 459 1.75 -11.42 -12.32
C ARG A 459 2.65 -10.70 -13.32
N SER A 460 2.42 -9.41 -13.57
CA SER A 460 3.14 -8.65 -14.58
C SER A 460 4.42 -8.01 -14.04
N PRO A 461 5.38 -7.68 -14.91
CA PRO A 461 6.53 -6.86 -14.52
C PRO A 461 6.13 -5.40 -14.19
N ALA A 462 4.92 -4.97 -14.52
CA ALA A 462 4.45 -3.61 -14.22
C ALA A 462 4.41 -3.33 -12.71
N ARG A 463 4.20 -4.34 -11.86
CA ARG A 463 4.17 -4.17 -10.40
C ARG A 463 5.46 -3.56 -9.81
N VAL A 464 6.61 -3.67 -10.48
CA VAL A 464 7.87 -3.07 -10.00
C VAL A 464 7.93 -1.55 -10.20
N GLN A 465 6.98 -0.96 -10.93
CA GLN A 465 6.85 0.49 -11.11
C GLN A 465 6.20 1.18 -9.90
N TRP A 466 5.81 0.42 -8.87
CA TRP A 466 5.31 0.95 -7.61
C TRP A 466 6.42 0.98 -6.57
N SER A 467 6.46 2.07 -5.81
CA SER A 467 7.55 2.39 -4.89
C SER A 467 7.22 1.95 -3.46
N PRO A 468 8.20 1.43 -2.72
CA PRO A 468 8.11 1.42 -1.26
C PRO A 468 8.07 2.84 -0.73
N THR A 469 7.42 3.04 0.41
CA THR A 469 7.17 4.35 1.01
C THR A 469 7.68 4.41 2.45
N GLY A 470 7.77 5.62 3.01
CA GLY A 470 8.02 5.86 4.42
C GLY A 470 9.47 5.73 4.89
N THR A 471 10.40 5.21 4.07
CA THR A 471 11.81 5.00 4.47
C THR A 471 12.48 6.30 4.94
N ASN A 472 12.18 7.42 4.31
CA ASN A 472 12.74 8.73 4.63
C ASN A 472 12.02 9.45 5.76
N VAL A 473 10.88 8.93 6.23
CA VAL A 473 10.02 9.56 7.24
C VAL A 473 10.53 9.24 8.66
N PRO A 474 11.09 10.20 9.40
CA PRO A 474 11.69 9.92 10.70
C PRO A 474 10.69 9.85 11.86
N ASP A 475 9.48 10.37 11.68
CA ASP A 475 8.42 10.42 12.70
C ASP A 475 7.05 10.50 12.00
N TYR A 476 6.59 9.38 11.44
CA TYR A 476 5.34 9.31 10.69
C TYR A 476 4.14 9.81 11.51
N PRO A 477 3.91 9.37 12.76
CA PRO A 477 2.74 9.81 13.51
C PRO A 477 2.66 11.33 13.69
N LYS A 478 3.80 12.01 13.75
CA LYS A 478 3.87 13.46 13.89
C LYS A 478 3.73 14.18 12.54
N LEU A 479 4.37 13.65 11.51
CA LEU A 479 4.37 14.27 10.19
C LEU A 479 3.04 14.05 9.45
N ALA A 480 2.38 12.89 9.63
CA ALA A 480 1.09 12.60 9.04
C ALA A 480 0.03 13.65 9.36
N GLN A 481 0.04 14.18 10.60
CA GLN A 481 -0.88 15.27 10.98
C GLN A 481 -0.68 16.53 10.14
N LEU A 482 0.55 16.84 9.76
CA LEU A 482 0.86 18.04 8.97
C LEU A 482 0.36 17.89 7.54
N TRP A 483 0.54 16.70 6.92
CA TRP A 483 0.09 16.43 5.55
C TRP A 483 -1.42 16.62 5.40
N TRP A 484 -2.23 15.92 6.20
CA TRP A 484 -3.67 16.02 6.03
C TRP A 484 -4.23 17.40 6.45
N GLN A 485 -3.57 18.12 7.37
CA GLN A 485 -3.96 19.46 7.72
C GLN A 485 -3.73 20.43 6.55
N ALA A 486 -2.56 20.39 5.93
CA ALA A 486 -2.22 21.24 4.79
C ALA A 486 -3.12 20.99 3.58
N ILE A 487 -3.34 19.71 3.22
CA ILE A 487 -4.25 19.37 2.13
C ILE A 487 -5.68 19.81 2.45
N GLY A 488 -6.13 19.66 3.70
CA GLY A 488 -7.43 20.12 4.17
C GLY A 488 -7.59 21.64 4.13
N GLU A 489 -6.55 22.41 4.35
CA GLU A 489 -6.57 23.88 4.19
C GLU A 489 -6.70 24.27 2.72
N ALA A 490 -5.98 23.61 1.83
CA ALA A 490 -6.12 23.83 0.40
C ALA A 490 -7.52 23.41 -0.12
N SER A 491 -8.02 22.24 0.28
CA SER A 491 -9.34 21.74 -0.17
C SER A 491 -10.52 22.57 0.35
N SER A 492 -10.39 23.17 1.52
CA SER A 492 -11.40 24.10 2.06
C SER A 492 -11.31 25.52 1.48
N GLY A 493 -10.27 25.84 0.71
CA GLY A 493 -10.00 27.17 0.18
C GLY A 493 -9.46 28.16 1.23
N ALA A 494 -8.98 27.66 2.38
CA ALA A 494 -8.33 28.49 3.40
C ALA A 494 -6.93 28.94 2.97
N ALA A 495 -6.27 28.18 2.09
CA ALA A 495 -4.99 28.48 1.46
C ALA A 495 -5.02 28.07 -0.02
N THR A 496 -4.17 28.67 -0.84
CA THR A 496 -3.85 28.14 -2.18
C THR A 496 -3.00 26.87 -2.06
N ALA A 497 -2.90 26.07 -3.12
CA ALA A 497 -2.04 24.88 -3.14
C ALA A 497 -0.58 25.25 -2.80
N GLN A 498 -0.06 26.37 -3.35
CA GLN A 498 1.30 26.83 -3.07
C GLN A 498 1.47 27.21 -1.59
N GLU A 499 0.58 28.05 -1.04
CA GLU A 499 0.63 28.47 0.37
C GLU A 499 0.53 27.29 1.33
N ALA A 500 -0.32 26.31 1.02
CA ALA A 500 -0.46 25.10 1.82
C ALA A 500 0.84 24.24 1.80
N MET A 501 1.46 24.06 0.63
CA MET A 501 2.70 23.29 0.51
C MET A 501 3.91 24.03 1.09
N ASP A 502 3.98 25.36 0.99
CA ASP A 502 5.01 26.18 1.64
C ASP A 502 4.89 26.09 3.17
N SER A 503 3.67 26.17 3.70
CA SER A 503 3.42 25.99 5.13
C SER A 503 3.77 24.58 5.59
N LEU A 504 3.37 23.56 4.81
CA LEU A 504 3.64 22.16 5.12
C LEU A 504 5.14 21.90 5.22
N CYS A 505 5.93 22.28 4.24
CA CYS A 505 7.37 22.03 4.28
C CYS A 505 8.04 22.75 5.45
N ALA A 506 7.63 23.99 5.76
CA ALA A 506 8.18 24.72 6.90
C ALA A 506 7.86 24.06 8.25
N GLU A 507 6.64 23.51 8.41
CA GLU A 507 6.27 22.77 9.62
C GLU A 507 7.00 21.42 9.72
N GLN A 508 7.17 20.69 8.60
CA GLN A 508 7.99 19.49 8.54
C GLN A 508 9.42 19.77 8.98
N GLU A 509 10.04 20.81 8.45
CA GLU A 509 11.41 21.18 8.83
C GLU A 509 11.55 21.52 10.30
N ARG A 510 10.55 22.17 10.91
CA ARG A 510 10.53 22.37 12.38
C ARG A 510 10.51 21.04 13.16
N VAL A 511 9.85 20.02 12.63
CA VAL A 511 9.88 18.66 13.23
C VAL A 511 11.28 18.07 13.07
N LEU A 512 11.85 18.11 11.87
CA LEU A 512 13.19 17.57 11.57
C LEU A 512 14.26 18.25 12.43
N GLU A 513 14.29 19.59 12.49
CA GLU A 513 15.22 20.37 13.33
C GLU A 513 15.08 20.04 14.83
N ARG A 514 13.86 19.81 15.30
CA ARG A 514 13.64 19.41 16.70
C ARG A 514 14.22 18.04 16.98
N LEU A 515 14.01 17.07 16.06
CA LEU A 515 14.59 15.72 16.18
C LEU A 515 16.12 15.76 16.13
N GLU A 516 16.71 16.57 15.26
CA GLU A 516 18.15 16.80 15.19
C GLU A 516 18.68 17.32 16.52
N ARG A 517 18.09 18.41 17.05
CA ARG A 517 18.49 18.99 18.35
C ARG A 517 18.31 18.04 19.53
N ALA A 518 17.30 17.20 19.51
CA ALA A 518 17.05 16.24 20.57
C ALA A 518 18.02 15.05 20.52
N GLY A 519 18.53 14.71 19.35
CA GLY A 519 19.47 13.61 19.15
C GLY A 519 18.92 12.22 19.47
N VAL A 520 17.60 12.08 19.61
CA VAL A 520 16.95 10.82 20.07
C VAL A 520 17.08 9.68 19.08
N GLN A 521 17.36 9.97 17.80
CA GLN A 521 17.52 9.00 16.74
C GLN A 521 19.00 8.76 16.38
N GLY A 522 19.93 9.33 17.16
CA GLY A 522 21.37 9.13 16.97
C GLY A 522 21.87 9.50 15.56
N ASP A 523 22.78 8.68 15.04
CA ASP A 523 23.45 8.94 13.74
C ASP A 523 22.56 8.74 12.52
N ILE A 524 21.39 8.14 12.70
CA ILE A 524 20.39 7.91 11.62
C ILE A 524 19.24 8.91 11.64
N GLY A 525 19.23 9.81 12.62
CA GLY A 525 18.27 10.90 12.74
C GLY A 525 18.51 12.04 11.76
N PRO A 526 17.59 13.02 11.70
CA PRO A 526 17.72 14.17 10.82
C PRO A 526 19.02 14.94 11.02
N LYS A 527 19.55 15.45 9.90
CA LYS A 527 20.67 16.38 9.84
C LYS A 527 20.39 17.40 8.77
N MET A 528 19.89 18.56 9.17
CA MET A 528 19.40 19.57 8.25
C MET A 528 20.51 20.10 7.33
N ALA A 529 20.25 20.09 6.03
CA ALA A 529 21.10 20.70 5.03
C ALA A 529 21.03 22.23 5.12
N GLU A 530 22.07 22.90 4.63
CA GLU A 530 22.01 24.36 4.45
C GLU A 530 21.03 24.71 3.33
N GLU A 531 20.37 25.86 3.47
CA GLU A 531 19.45 26.34 2.45
C GLU A 531 20.24 26.84 1.22
N THR A 532 19.77 26.43 0.05
CA THR A 532 20.28 26.86 -1.25
C THR A 532 19.12 27.27 -2.15
N SER A 533 19.36 28.19 -3.06
CA SER A 533 18.32 28.58 -4.02
C SER A 533 18.03 27.44 -5.00
N LEU A 534 16.82 27.40 -5.55
CA LEU A 534 16.46 26.44 -6.58
C LEU A 534 17.34 26.58 -7.85
N GLU A 535 17.81 27.80 -8.15
CA GLU A 535 18.74 28.07 -9.25
C GLU A 535 20.10 27.40 -9.03
N GLU A 536 20.62 27.48 -7.80
CA GLU A 536 21.89 26.79 -7.43
C GLU A 536 21.73 25.28 -7.48
N GLN A 537 20.61 24.74 -7.00
CA GLN A 537 20.31 23.31 -7.06
C GLN A 537 20.22 22.81 -8.50
N ASN A 538 19.52 23.55 -9.38
CA ASN A 538 19.43 23.22 -10.80
C ASN A 538 20.81 23.23 -11.46
N ALA A 539 21.60 24.25 -11.20
CA ALA A 539 22.96 24.35 -11.75
C ALA A 539 23.84 23.17 -11.28
N ALA A 540 23.75 22.80 -10.00
CA ALA A 540 24.49 21.66 -9.45
C ALA A 540 24.02 20.32 -10.06
N ALA A 541 22.70 20.11 -10.21
CA ALA A 541 22.15 18.91 -10.83
C ALA A 541 22.63 18.77 -12.29
N VAL A 542 22.53 19.82 -13.08
CA VAL A 542 22.98 19.82 -14.48
C VAL A 542 24.50 19.58 -14.57
N ALA A 543 25.31 20.19 -13.70
CA ALA A 543 26.74 19.97 -13.65
C ALA A 543 27.09 18.51 -13.29
N ALA A 544 26.29 17.85 -12.48
CA ALA A 544 26.43 16.43 -12.14
C ALA A 544 25.84 15.47 -13.21
N GLY A 545 25.28 15.98 -14.29
CA GLY A 545 24.63 15.17 -15.33
C GLY A 545 23.26 14.63 -14.95
N ASN A 546 22.63 15.19 -13.90
CA ASN A 546 21.30 14.83 -13.43
C ASN A 546 20.21 15.72 -14.04
N LEU A 547 18.95 15.31 -13.92
CA LEU A 547 17.84 16.20 -14.24
C LEU A 547 17.80 17.36 -13.25
N ALA A 548 17.65 18.58 -13.78
CA ALA A 548 17.41 19.73 -12.95
C ALA A 548 16.02 19.62 -12.30
N PRO A 549 15.86 20.00 -11.01
CA PRO A 549 14.54 20.21 -10.42
C PRO A 549 13.76 21.24 -11.24
N GLN A 550 12.45 21.09 -11.29
CA GLN A 550 11.62 22.03 -12.04
C GLN A 550 11.55 23.38 -11.33
N LEU A 551 11.90 24.44 -12.04
CA LEU A 551 11.88 25.80 -11.49
C LEU A 551 10.47 26.40 -11.43
N LYS A 552 9.58 26.00 -12.33
CA LYS A 552 8.28 26.63 -12.49
C LYS A 552 7.27 25.71 -13.16
N ILE A 553 6.04 25.76 -12.67
CA ILE A 553 4.88 25.23 -13.39
C ILE A 553 4.28 26.36 -14.17
N GLU A 554 4.31 26.28 -15.48
CA GLU A 554 3.52 27.11 -16.37
C GLU A 554 2.60 26.21 -17.16
N ASN A 555 1.39 26.04 -16.73
CA ASN A 555 0.24 25.47 -17.49
C ASN A 555 0.60 24.52 -18.65
N GLU A 556 1.73 23.80 -18.53
CA GLU A 556 2.16 22.85 -19.55
C GLU A 556 1.24 21.64 -19.48
N LYS A 557 0.35 21.57 -20.44
CA LYS A 557 -0.48 20.40 -20.67
C LYS A 557 0.27 19.51 -21.65
N GLU A 558 0.63 18.28 -21.21
CA GLU A 558 1.17 17.27 -22.12
C GLU A 558 0.17 16.98 -23.24
N GLN A 559 0.66 16.52 -24.39
CA GLN A 559 -0.22 15.99 -25.42
C GLN A 559 -0.92 14.74 -24.87
N PRO A 560 -2.27 14.71 -24.86
CA PRO A 560 -3.00 13.60 -24.30
C PRO A 560 -2.72 12.32 -25.08
N GLN A 561 -2.47 11.22 -24.33
CA GLN A 561 -2.18 9.91 -24.89
C GLN A 561 -3.00 8.83 -24.19
N THR A 562 -3.50 7.88 -24.99
CA THR A 562 -4.21 6.70 -24.50
C THR A 562 -3.67 5.45 -25.18
N VAL A 563 -3.87 4.30 -24.51
CA VAL A 563 -3.57 2.98 -25.06
C VAL A 563 -4.81 2.08 -25.00
N ASN A 564 -4.86 1.08 -25.86
CA ASN A 564 -5.90 0.08 -25.82
C ASN A 564 -5.64 -0.86 -24.63
N TYR A 565 -6.67 -1.15 -23.84
CA TYR A 565 -6.54 -1.99 -22.64
C TYR A 565 -6.13 -3.43 -22.97
N ASP A 566 -6.72 -4.02 -24.01
CA ASP A 566 -6.45 -5.43 -24.35
C ASP A 566 -5.02 -5.62 -24.88
N GLU A 567 -4.49 -4.61 -25.58
CA GLU A 567 -3.08 -4.57 -26.00
C GLU A 567 -2.15 -4.41 -24.79
N LEU A 568 -2.53 -3.59 -23.82
CA LEU A 568 -1.78 -3.39 -22.59
C LEU A 568 -1.68 -4.71 -21.79
N VAL A 569 -2.80 -5.40 -21.56
CA VAL A 569 -2.83 -6.68 -20.83
C VAL A 569 -2.04 -7.75 -21.60
N LYS A 570 -2.12 -7.76 -22.93
CA LYS A 570 -1.32 -8.66 -23.76
C LYS A 570 0.18 -8.42 -23.54
N SER A 571 0.61 -7.16 -23.46
CA SER A 571 2.02 -6.86 -23.18
C SER A 571 2.46 -7.35 -21.80
N TRP A 572 1.58 -7.36 -20.79
CA TRP A 572 1.85 -7.90 -19.48
C TRP A 572 2.05 -9.43 -19.51
N THR A 573 1.23 -10.14 -20.28
CA THR A 573 1.32 -11.61 -20.38
C THR A 573 2.48 -12.06 -21.25
N GLU A 574 2.83 -11.35 -22.31
CA GLU A 574 3.97 -11.67 -23.19
C GLU A 574 5.33 -11.34 -22.55
N ALA A 575 5.38 -10.37 -21.66
CA ALA A 575 6.58 -10.01 -20.91
C ALA A 575 6.88 -10.93 -19.72
N GLN A 576 6.01 -11.91 -19.39
CA GLN A 576 6.29 -12.88 -18.33
C GLN A 576 7.48 -13.75 -18.76
N PRO A 577 8.63 -13.71 -18.08
CA PRO A 577 9.63 -14.75 -18.25
C PRO A 577 9.00 -16.07 -17.83
N ALA A 578 9.23 -17.11 -18.59
CA ALA A 578 8.91 -18.48 -18.17
C ALA A 578 9.39 -18.64 -16.71
N ALA A 579 8.48 -19.03 -15.83
CA ALA A 579 8.62 -19.16 -14.37
C ALA A 579 10.05 -18.96 -13.88
N ALA A 580 10.38 -17.78 -13.41
CA ALA A 580 11.68 -17.50 -12.84
C ALA A 580 11.81 -18.33 -11.57
N SER A 581 12.58 -19.39 -11.66
CA SER A 581 13.24 -19.96 -10.50
C SER A 581 13.96 -18.84 -9.74
N GLY A 582 13.50 -18.56 -8.53
CA GLY A 582 14.03 -17.73 -7.49
C GLY A 582 15.12 -16.70 -7.81
N GLY A 583 14.86 -15.47 -7.43
CA GLY A 583 15.88 -14.45 -7.30
C GLY A 583 15.57 -13.20 -8.10
N ASP A 584 14.95 -12.25 -7.45
CA ASP A 584 15.02 -10.85 -7.85
C ASP A 584 16.50 -10.45 -7.72
N ALA A 585 17.16 -10.22 -8.85
CA ALA A 585 18.54 -9.76 -8.87
C ALA A 585 18.56 -8.32 -8.35
N GLY A 586 18.62 -8.20 -7.02
CA GLY A 586 19.09 -6.99 -6.39
C GLY A 586 20.46 -6.67 -6.98
N THR A 587 20.62 -5.52 -7.57
CA THR A 587 21.93 -4.97 -7.91
C THR A 587 22.75 -4.96 -6.64
N GLU A 588 23.62 -5.99 -6.51
CA GLU A 588 24.72 -5.98 -5.54
C GLU A 588 25.56 -4.72 -5.81
N ALA A 589 25.55 -3.82 -4.86
CA ALA A 589 26.62 -2.83 -4.78
C ALA A 589 27.92 -3.60 -4.53
N GLN A 590 28.75 -3.73 -5.55
CA GLN A 590 30.09 -4.25 -5.41
C GLN A 590 30.85 -3.38 -4.39
N PRO A 591 31.45 -3.98 -3.35
CA PRO A 591 32.36 -3.24 -2.50
C PRO A 591 33.56 -2.81 -3.35
N ALA A 592 33.91 -1.53 -3.25
CA ALA A 592 35.12 -0.98 -3.85
C ALA A 592 36.33 -1.81 -3.41
N THR A 593 36.91 -2.56 -4.34
CA THR A 593 38.19 -3.22 -4.13
C THR A 593 39.27 -2.15 -4.02
N ALA A 594 39.78 -1.99 -2.80
CA ALA A 594 41.01 -1.25 -2.58
C ALA A 594 42.15 -1.98 -3.32
N THR A 595 42.73 -1.32 -4.32
CA THR A 595 44.00 -1.73 -4.94
C THR A 595 45.13 -1.55 -3.94
N PRO A 596 45.98 -2.56 -3.71
CA PRO A 596 47.20 -2.35 -2.93
C PRO A 596 48.19 -1.54 -3.74
N GLU A 597 48.67 -0.44 -3.18
CA GLU A 597 49.87 0.25 -3.68
C GLU A 597 51.06 -0.71 -3.55
N GLU A 598 51.64 -1.09 -4.70
CA GLU A 598 52.95 -1.70 -4.73
C GLU A 598 54.00 -0.63 -4.42
N GLY A 599 54.64 -0.77 -3.28
CA GLY A 599 55.84 -0.05 -2.97
C GLY A 599 57.01 -0.49 -3.85
N SER A 600 57.56 0.39 -4.63
CA SER A 600 58.87 0.20 -5.23
C SER A 600 59.95 0.86 -4.37
N ALA A 601 60.78 0.01 -3.80
CA ALA A 601 62.09 0.44 -3.31
C ALA A 601 63.01 0.75 -4.48
N ASN A 602 63.53 1.96 -4.51
CA ASN A 602 64.96 2.30 -4.67
C ASN A 602 65.15 3.78 -4.47
#